data_07e8703080659e4130cdc451e20a23d7
#
_entry.id   07e8703080659e4130cdc451e20a23d7
#
_cell.length_a   1.000
_cell.length_b   1.000
_cell.length_c   1.000
_cell.angle_alpha   90.00
_cell.angle_beta   90.00
_cell.angle_gamma   90.00
#
_symmetry.space_group_name_H-M   'P 1'
#
loop_
_entity.id
_entity.type
_entity.pdbx_description
1 polymer ?
#
loop_
_entity_poly.entity_id
_entity_poly.type
_entity_poly.pdbx_seq_one_letter_code
_entity_poly.pdbx_strand_id
1 'polypeptide(L)'
;MTLYVDTSSLVKLYVTEAGSDVVHKLVSDAAVVATSVVAYAETRAALARLRREGALTGSRLTTARRTFEEQWPMYLTLDATDSLCRAAGELAEKYSLRGFDSIHLASFAEVARRAGTHNTRFSSVDDRLNQAAQKLTRTLERTGQK
;
A
#
# COMPACT_ATOMS: atom_id res chain seq x y z
N MET A 1 9.98 4.97 11.84
CA MET A 1 9.50 3.79 11.11
C MET A 1 8.83 4.27 9.82
N THR A 2 9.12 3.63 8.71
CA THR A 2 8.45 3.85 7.42
C THR A 2 7.35 2.81 7.28
N LEU A 3 6.13 3.25 6.99
CA LEU A 3 4.98 2.38 6.75
C LEU A 3 4.67 2.37 5.26
N TYR A 4 4.72 1.20 4.64
CA TYR A 4 4.17 1.00 3.30
C TYR A 4 2.73 0.52 3.41
N VAL A 5 1.82 1.22 2.73
CA VAL A 5 0.40 0.84 2.64
C VAL A 5 0.04 0.48 1.20
N ASP A 6 -0.63 -0.66 1.01
CA ASP A 6 -1.28 -0.93 -0.27
C ASP A 6 -2.61 -0.17 -0.36
N THR A 7 -3.29 -0.24 -1.49
CA THR A 7 -4.55 0.47 -1.69
C THR A 7 -5.62 0.05 -0.70
N SER A 8 -5.69 -1.22 -0.32
CA SER A 8 -6.70 -1.73 0.60
C SER A 8 -6.59 -1.12 2.01
N SER A 9 -5.37 -0.91 2.49
CA SER A 9 -5.11 -0.19 3.74
C SER A 9 -5.30 1.31 3.58
N LEU A 10 -4.86 1.88 2.45
CA LEU A 10 -4.96 3.32 2.19
C LEU A 10 -6.42 3.80 2.19
N VAL A 11 -7.33 3.05 1.56
CA VAL A 11 -8.77 3.38 1.52
C VAL A 11 -9.37 3.49 2.93
N LYS A 12 -8.89 2.70 3.89
CA LYS A 12 -9.38 2.73 5.28
C LYS A 12 -9.11 4.04 6.01
N LEU A 13 -8.21 4.88 5.50
CA LEU A 13 -7.98 6.22 6.03
C LEU A 13 -9.10 7.21 5.63
N TYR A 14 -9.84 6.91 4.58
CA TYR A 14 -10.85 7.81 3.99
C TYR A 14 -12.27 7.29 4.14
N VAL A 15 -12.42 6.01 4.48
CA VAL A 15 -13.71 5.35 4.70
C VAL A 15 -13.67 4.66 6.06
N THR A 16 -14.68 4.91 6.89
CA THR A 16 -14.80 4.22 8.19
C THR A 16 -15.38 2.84 7.97
N GLU A 17 -14.55 1.82 8.18
CA GLU A 17 -14.91 0.41 8.08
C GLU A 17 -14.09 -0.43 9.06
N ALA A 18 -14.33 -1.74 9.11
CA ALA A 18 -13.57 -2.64 9.99
C ALA A 18 -12.06 -2.52 9.72
N GLY A 19 -11.27 -2.31 10.77
CA GLY A 19 -9.82 -2.16 10.70
C GLY A 19 -9.31 -0.73 10.40
N SER A 20 -10.19 0.25 10.18
CA SER A 20 -9.77 1.64 9.96
C SER A 20 -8.98 2.21 11.15
N ASP A 21 -9.38 1.92 12.38
CA ASP A 21 -8.69 2.32 13.61
C ASP A 21 -7.25 1.78 13.66
N VAL A 22 -7.04 0.56 13.25
CA VAL A 22 -5.70 -0.07 13.19
C VAL A 22 -4.81 0.66 12.18
N VAL A 23 -5.32 0.93 10.97
CA VAL A 23 -4.55 1.64 9.94
C VAL A 23 -4.26 3.08 10.35
N HIS A 24 -5.23 3.79 10.94
CA HIS A 24 -5.01 5.14 11.47
C HIS A 24 -3.90 5.16 12.53
N LYS A 25 -3.89 4.18 13.43
CA LYS A 25 -2.82 4.07 14.42
C LYS A 25 -1.45 3.81 13.79
N LEU A 26 -1.37 2.88 12.84
CA LEU A 26 -0.12 2.60 12.12
C LEU A 26 0.43 3.86 11.42
N VAL A 27 -0.46 4.62 10.77
CA VAL A 27 -0.09 5.86 10.10
C VAL A 27 0.37 6.92 11.09
N SER A 28 -0.32 7.06 12.23
CA SER A 28 0.07 8.05 13.26
C SER A 28 1.43 7.74 13.89
N ASP A 29 1.81 6.48 13.97
CA ASP A 29 3.09 6.03 14.52
C ASP A 29 4.25 6.10 13.50
N ALA A 30 3.94 6.29 12.21
CA ALA A 30 4.92 6.30 11.14
C ALA A 30 5.53 7.69 10.93
N ALA A 31 6.85 7.74 10.75
CA ALA A 31 7.54 8.97 10.31
C ALA A 31 7.31 9.26 8.82
N VAL A 32 7.20 8.20 8.02
CA VAL A 32 6.94 8.29 6.58
C VAL A 32 5.89 7.23 6.22
N VAL A 33 4.91 7.63 5.41
CA VAL A 33 3.93 6.72 4.80
C VAL A 33 4.24 6.64 3.31
N ALA A 34 4.49 5.43 2.83
CA ALA A 34 4.83 5.15 1.44
C ALA A 34 3.75 4.31 0.76
N THR A 35 3.58 4.50 -0.52
CA THR A 35 2.70 3.67 -1.36
C THR A 35 3.17 3.68 -2.81
N SER A 36 2.51 2.94 -3.68
CA SER A 36 2.76 3.00 -5.12
C SER A 36 1.95 4.12 -5.77
N VAL A 37 2.48 4.71 -6.84
CA VAL A 37 1.74 5.68 -7.67
C VAL A 37 0.43 5.11 -8.20
N VAL A 38 0.33 3.79 -8.44
CA VAL A 38 -0.90 3.13 -8.89
C VAL A 38 -2.02 3.20 -7.85
N ALA A 39 -1.69 3.38 -6.58
CA ALA A 39 -2.68 3.52 -5.50
C ALA A 39 -3.55 4.76 -5.66
N TYR A 40 -3.11 5.79 -6.39
CA TYR A 40 -3.95 6.94 -6.68
C TYR A 40 -5.22 6.53 -7.44
N ALA A 41 -5.06 5.90 -8.59
CA ALA A 41 -6.20 5.47 -9.41
C ALA A 41 -7.01 4.36 -8.72
N GLU A 42 -6.35 3.44 -8.06
CA GLU A 42 -7.02 2.36 -7.32
C GLU A 42 -7.89 2.90 -6.18
N THR A 43 -7.41 3.89 -5.43
CA THR A 43 -8.19 4.52 -4.35
C THR A 43 -9.40 5.26 -4.91
N ARG A 44 -9.22 6.04 -5.99
CA ARG A 44 -10.33 6.72 -6.66
C ARG A 44 -11.38 5.73 -7.15
N ALA A 45 -10.95 4.63 -7.75
CA ALA A 45 -11.83 3.54 -8.21
C ALA A 45 -12.57 2.85 -7.06
N ALA A 46 -11.87 2.58 -5.95
CA ALA A 46 -12.46 1.96 -4.76
C ALA A 46 -13.54 2.85 -4.12
N LEU A 47 -13.28 4.15 -3.97
CA LEU A 47 -14.26 5.10 -3.43
C LEU A 47 -15.51 5.19 -4.33
N ALA A 48 -15.32 5.23 -5.65
CA ALA A 48 -16.43 5.26 -6.62
C ALA A 48 -17.26 3.97 -6.56
N ARG A 49 -16.60 2.80 -6.40
CA ARG A 49 -17.29 1.52 -6.24
C ARG A 49 -18.12 1.48 -4.95
N LEU A 50 -17.58 1.91 -3.84
CA LEU A 50 -18.31 1.98 -2.56
C LEU A 50 -19.56 2.86 -2.67
N ARG A 51 -19.49 3.95 -3.45
CA ARG A 51 -20.66 4.77 -3.74
C ARG A 51 -21.72 4.03 -4.55
N ARG A 52 -21.32 3.32 -5.59
CA ARG A 52 -22.24 2.53 -6.44
C ARG A 52 -22.90 1.41 -5.65
N GLU A 53 -22.18 0.78 -4.74
CA GLU A 53 -22.67 -0.30 -3.88
C GLU A 53 -23.52 0.20 -2.69
N GLY A 54 -23.65 1.51 -2.52
CA GLY A 54 -24.44 2.12 -1.45
C GLY A 54 -23.73 2.18 -0.08
N ALA A 55 -22.44 1.82 -0.01
CA ALA A 55 -21.65 1.89 1.22
C ALA A 55 -21.22 3.32 1.58
N LEU A 56 -21.22 4.25 0.61
CA LEU A 56 -20.96 5.66 0.79
C LEU A 56 -22.11 6.51 0.25
N THR A 57 -22.51 7.53 1.00
CA THR A 57 -23.38 8.60 0.49
C THR A 57 -22.61 9.49 -0.49
N GLY A 58 -23.31 10.26 -1.32
CA GLY A 58 -22.68 11.23 -2.22
C GLY A 58 -21.82 12.27 -1.48
N SER A 59 -22.29 12.76 -0.32
CA SER A 59 -21.56 13.74 0.49
C SER A 59 -20.30 13.12 1.13
N ARG A 60 -20.36 11.88 1.59
CA ARG A 60 -19.20 11.16 2.14
C ARG A 60 -18.15 10.85 1.06
N LEU A 61 -18.59 10.49 -0.15
CA LEU A 61 -17.67 10.35 -1.28
C LEU A 61 -16.94 11.67 -1.57
N THR A 62 -17.66 12.78 -1.63
CA THR A 62 -17.07 14.10 -1.88
C THR A 62 -16.04 14.46 -0.82
N THR A 63 -16.35 14.23 0.46
CA THR A 63 -15.42 14.49 1.58
C THR A 63 -14.20 13.58 1.52
N ALA A 64 -14.40 12.27 1.33
CA ALA A 64 -13.31 11.30 1.25
C ALA A 64 -12.35 11.63 0.10
N ARG A 65 -12.88 11.93 -1.08
CA ARG A 65 -12.09 12.30 -2.25
C ARG A 65 -11.28 13.58 -2.00
N ARG A 66 -11.91 14.63 -1.44
CA ARG A 66 -11.22 15.88 -1.12
C ARG A 66 -10.07 15.66 -0.13
N THR A 67 -10.31 14.95 0.96
CA THR A 67 -9.29 14.64 1.97
C THR A 67 -8.15 13.82 1.34
N PHE A 68 -8.48 12.84 0.52
CA PHE A 68 -7.47 12.05 -0.20
C PHE A 68 -6.60 12.92 -1.12
N GLU A 69 -7.21 13.80 -1.91
CA GLU A 69 -6.47 14.71 -2.80
C GLU A 69 -5.53 15.65 -2.03
N GLU A 70 -5.99 16.18 -0.90
CA GLU A 70 -5.18 17.07 -0.05
C GLU A 70 -3.99 16.32 0.59
N GLN A 71 -4.15 15.05 0.94
CA GLN A 71 -3.13 14.25 1.60
C GLN A 71 -2.19 13.52 0.63
N TRP A 72 -2.63 13.28 -0.60
CA TRP A 72 -1.84 12.52 -1.58
C TRP A 72 -0.40 13.03 -1.76
N PRO A 73 -0.13 14.35 -1.86
CA PRO A 73 1.23 14.87 -1.99
C PRO A 73 2.14 14.62 -0.77
N MET A 74 1.56 14.24 0.38
CA MET A 74 2.30 13.97 1.61
C MET A 74 2.86 12.54 1.67
N TYR A 75 2.35 11.63 0.82
CA TYR A 75 2.84 10.26 0.76
C TYR A 75 4.14 10.18 -0.08
N LEU A 76 5.05 9.32 0.36
CA LEU A 76 6.17 8.90 -0.48
C LEU A 76 5.63 7.91 -1.53
N THR A 77 5.54 8.34 -2.77
CA THR A 77 5.00 7.50 -3.85
C THR A 77 6.13 6.90 -4.69
N LEU A 78 6.05 5.61 -4.95
CA LEU A 78 6.97 4.87 -5.82
C LEU A 78 6.39 4.80 -7.22
N ASP A 79 7.18 5.21 -8.23
CA ASP A 79 6.78 5.09 -9.62
C ASP A 79 6.77 3.63 -10.08
N ALA A 80 5.76 3.26 -10.87
CA ALA A 80 5.67 1.96 -11.51
C ALA A 80 6.49 1.96 -12.82
N THR A 81 7.80 2.03 -12.69
CA THR A 81 8.73 2.01 -13.83
C THR A 81 8.75 0.63 -14.51
N ASP A 82 9.28 0.55 -15.73
CA ASP A 82 9.48 -0.73 -16.40
C ASP A 82 10.31 -1.70 -15.54
N SER A 83 11.38 -1.22 -14.93
CA SER A 83 12.23 -2.02 -14.04
C SER A 83 11.47 -2.54 -12.83
N LEU A 84 10.66 -1.70 -12.17
CA LEU A 84 9.85 -2.12 -11.02
C LEU A 84 8.78 -3.13 -11.45
N CYS A 85 8.13 -2.91 -12.59
CA CYS A 85 7.12 -3.85 -13.11
C CYS A 85 7.72 -5.21 -13.47
N ARG A 86 8.95 -5.27 -13.99
CA ARG A 86 9.66 -6.54 -14.22
C ARG A 86 9.93 -7.28 -12.92
N ALA A 87 10.42 -6.59 -11.90
CA ALA A 87 10.60 -7.16 -10.56
C ALA A 87 9.26 -7.64 -9.98
N ALA A 88 8.19 -6.87 -10.17
CA ALA A 88 6.83 -7.26 -9.75
C ALA A 88 6.37 -8.54 -10.45
N GLY A 89 6.66 -8.71 -11.75
CA GLY A 89 6.34 -9.93 -12.50
C GLY A 89 6.97 -11.18 -11.86
N GLU A 90 8.24 -11.11 -11.48
CA GLU A 90 8.93 -12.20 -10.79
C GLU A 90 8.28 -12.51 -9.42
N LEU A 91 7.89 -11.49 -8.67
CA LEU A 91 7.20 -11.66 -7.39
C LEU A 91 5.78 -12.22 -7.57
N ALA A 92 5.07 -11.83 -8.64
CA ALA A 92 3.77 -12.37 -8.97
C ALA A 92 3.82 -13.88 -9.19
N GLU A 93 4.81 -14.35 -9.94
CA GLU A 93 5.03 -15.78 -10.17
C GLU A 93 5.44 -16.51 -8.89
N LYS A 94 6.40 -15.96 -8.15
CA LYS A 94 6.93 -16.57 -6.93
C LYS A 94 5.88 -16.71 -5.82
N TYR A 95 5.02 -15.70 -5.63
CA TYR A 95 4.05 -15.66 -4.54
C TYR A 95 2.60 -15.84 -5.00
N SER A 96 2.38 -16.14 -6.28
CA SER A 96 1.04 -16.33 -6.86
C SER A 96 0.12 -15.11 -6.63
N LEU A 97 0.63 -13.92 -6.93
CA LEU A 97 -0.07 -12.65 -6.73
C LEU A 97 -0.68 -12.12 -8.03
N ARG A 98 -1.74 -11.34 -7.89
CA ARG A 98 -2.27 -10.53 -8.99
C ARG A 98 -1.32 -9.39 -9.34
N GLY A 99 -1.44 -8.84 -10.57
CA GLY A 99 -0.52 -7.86 -11.11
C GLY A 99 -0.33 -6.62 -10.22
N PHE A 100 -1.41 -5.98 -9.78
CA PHE A 100 -1.29 -4.79 -8.93
C PHE A 100 -0.79 -5.10 -7.52
N ASP A 101 -1.14 -6.25 -6.94
CA ASP A 101 -0.60 -6.70 -5.66
C ASP A 101 0.92 -6.91 -5.75
N SER A 102 1.40 -7.46 -6.86
CA SER A 102 2.84 -7.63 -7.09
C SER A 102 3.58 -6.29 -7.29
N ILE A 103 2.93 -5.28 -7.88
CA ILE A 103 3.49 -3.92 -7.96
C ILE A 103 3.61 -3.32 -6.55
N HIS A 104 2.62 -3.48 -5.69
CA HIS A 104 2.71 -3.06 -4.30
C HIS A 104 3.84 -3.77 -3.56
N LEU A 105 4.00 -5.06 -3.75
CA LEU A 105 5.06 -5.82 -3.10
C LEU A 105 6.45 -5.40 -3.59
N ALA A 106 6.63 -5.18 -4.89
CA ALA A 106 7.89 -4.67 -5.46
C ALA A 106 8.22 -3.26 -4.96
N SER A 107 7.21 -2.40 -4.86
CA SER A 107 7.35 -1.05 -4.31
C SER A 107 7.76 -1.09 -2.84
N PHE A 108 7.15 -1.96 -2.05
CA PHE A 108 7.54 -2.20 -0.67
C PHE A 108 9.00 -2.66 -0.56
N ALA A 109 9.43 -3.59 -1.41
CA ALA A 109 10.81 -4.07 -1.44
C ALA A 109 11.81 -2.93 -1.68
N GLU A 110 11.48 -2.02 -2.58
CA GLU A 110 12.31 -0.85 -2.86
C GLU A 110 12.41 0.09 -1.65
N VAL A 111 11.30 0.37 -0.98
CA VAL A 111 11.28 1.15 0.26
C VAL A 111 12.12 0.46 1.34
N ALA A 112 11.94 -0.85 1.53
CA ALA A 112 12.66 -1.62 2.55
C ALA A 112 14.17 -1.65 2.30
N ARG A 113 14.60 -1.71 1.04
CA ARG A 113 16.04 -1.61 0.70
C ARG A 113 16.62 -0.25 1.05
N ARG A 114 15.88 0.83 0.86
CA ARG A 114 16.35 2.20 1.11
C ARG A 114 16.28 2.60 2.58
N ALA A 115 15.18 2.25 3.26
CA ALA A 115 14.93 2.64 4.66
C ALA A 115 15.43 1.62 5.69
N GLY A 116 15.79 0.42 5.23
CA GLY A 116 16.14 -0.72 6.08
C GLY A 116 14.91 -1.59 6.39
N THR A 117 15.07 -2.91 6.28
CA THR A 117 13.99 -3.89 6.50
C THR A 117 13.42 -3.81 7.91
N HIS A 118 14.28 -3.64 8.92
CA HIS A 118 13.88 -3.49 10.32
C HIS A 118 13.15 -2.18 10.64
N ASN A 119 13.27 -1.19 9.75
CA ASN A 119 12.64 0.13 9.90
C ASN A 119 11.43 0.31 8.96
N THR A 120 11.03 -0.74 8.25
CA THR A 120 9.93 -0.68 7.27
C THR A 120 8.87 -1.72 7.59
N ARG A 121 7.61 -1.31 7.61
CA ARG A 121 6.45 -2.18 7.81
C ARG A 121 5.55 -2.15 6.60
N PHE A 122 4.92 -3.27 6.31
CA PHE A 122 3.92 -3.43 5.25
C PHE A 122 2.52 -3.54 5.86
N SER A 123 1.55 -2.87 5.27
CA SER A 123 0.14 -2.96 5.68
C SER A 123 -0.77 -3.20 4.49
N SER A 124 -1.52 -4.29 4.56
CA SER A 124 -2.60 -4.66 3.65
C SER A 124 -3.72 -5.32 4.45
N VAL A 125 -4.95 -5.33 3.92
CA VAL A 125 -6.03 -6.17 4.45
C VAL A 125 -5.98 -7.59 3.92
N ASP A 126 -5.17 -7.84 2.89
CA ASP A 126 -5.00 -9.18 2.29
C ASP A 126 -3.92 -9.96 3.04
N ASP A 127 -4.33 -11.02 3.76
CA ASP A 127 -3.41 -11.88 4.52
C ASP A 127 -2.35 -12.54 3.64
N ARG A 128 -2.69 -12.93 2.41
CA ARG A 128 -1.73 -13.53 1.47
C ARG A 128 -0.64 -12.54 1.08
N LEU A 129 -1.01 -11.29 0.84
CA LEU A 129 -0.06 -10.24 0.51
C LEU A 129 0.81 -9.87 1.73
N ASN A 130 0.23 -9.82 2.92
CA ASN A 130 0.99 -9.63 4.16
C ASN A 130 2.00 -10.77 4.39
N GLN A 131 1.62 -12.02 4.15
CA GLN A 131 2.53 -13.18 4.24
C GLN A 131 3.65 -13.11 3.21
N ALA A 132 3.34 -12.71 1.97
CA ALA A 132 4.35 -12.52 0.94
C ALA A 132 5.35 -11.42 1.32
N ALA A 133 4.87 -10.31 1.88
CA ALA A 133 5.73 -9.24 2.38
C ALA A 133 6.66 -9.71 3.50
N GLN A 134 6.19 -10.52 4.44
CA GLN A 134 7.02 -11.10 5.50
C GLN A 134 8.11 -12.02 4.94
N LYS A 135 7.77 -12.88 3.99
CA LYS A 135 8.75 -13.78 3.33
C LYS A 135 9.80 -12.99 2.57
N LEU A 136 9.37 -11.95 1.86
CA LEU A 136 10.27 -11.07 1.11
C LEU A 136 11.22 -10.32 2.05
N THR A 137 10.74 -9.79 3.16
CA THR A 137 11.57 -9.13 4.18
C THR A 137 12.69 -10.04 4.66
N ARG A 138 12.38 -11.28 5.02
CA ARG A 138 13.39 -12.27 5.44
C ARG A 138 14.44 -12.54 4.35
N THR A 139 14.01 -12.56 3.08
CA THR A 139 14.94 -12.73 1.95
C THR A 139 15.87 -11.53 1.81
N LEU A 140 15.35 -10.31 1.93
CA LEU A 140 16.15 -9.07 1.87
C LEU A 140 17.17 -8.98 3.01
N GLU A 141 16.80 -9.40 4.22
CA GLU A 141 17.70 -9.44 5.37
C GLU A 141 18.90 -10.37 5.13
N ARG A 142 18.66 -11.55 4.55
CA ARG A 142 19.72 -12.52 4.22
C ARG A 142 20.66 -12.02 3.13
N THR A 143 20.18 -11.25 2.17
CA THR A 143 21.00 -10.71 1.07
C THR A 143 21.76 -9.46 1.47
N GLY A 144 21.26 -8.69 2.44
CA GLY A 144 21.93 -7.49 2.97
C GLY A 144 23.06 -7.77 3.96
N GLN A 145 23.20 -9.02 4.44
CA GLN A 145 24.25 -9.44 5.37
C GLN A 145 25.51 -9.99 4.68
N LYS A 146 25.58 -9.95 3.36
CA LYS A 146 26.77 -10.32 2.56
C LYS A 146 27.46 -9.07 2.03
#